data_232298a819852955833bed2892e82036
#
_entry.id   232298a819852955833bed2892e82036
#
_cell.length_a   1.000
_cell.length_b   1.000
_cell.length_c   1.000
_cell.angle_alpha   90.00
_cell.angle_beta   90.00
_cell.angle_gamma   90.00
#
_symmetry.space_group_name_H-M   'P 1'
#
loop_
_entity.id
_entity.type
_entity.pdbx_description
1 polymer ?
#
loop_
_entity_poly.entity_id
_entity_poly.type
_entity_poly.pdbx_seq_one_letter_code
_entity_poly.pdbx_strand_id
1 'polypeptide(L)'
;MTTCYFETLAAFAVSCLLSAMIIPKISLIAFRRRLFDPLDDRKLHTTHIPRLGGIAFFPCIIMPISLVIACHNLCTDSNLLSWEQSTCLLTLFSCLFMLYLMGMRDDLIGMRYRAKFIIQTLCGLLLVASGFCFDNLYGLFGIYELPYYVGIPFTVFIIVYICLLYTSPSPRDGATS
;
A
#
# COMPACT_ATOMS: atom_id res chain seq x y z
N MET A 1 -10.95 -13.22 24.34
CA MET A 1 -9.62 -13.53 23.79
C MET A 1 -9.63 -14.63 22.71
N THR A 2 -10.32 -15.73 22.92
CA THR A 2 -10.40 -16.85 21.95
C THR A 2 -10.98 -16.48 20.60
N THR A 3 -11.98 -15.62 20.54
CA THR A 3 -12.60 -15.12 19.28
C THR A 3 -11.62 -14.33 18.43
N CYS A 4 -10.80 -13.46 19.03
CA CYS A 4 -9.82 -12.66 18.33
C CYS A 4 -8.72 -13.52 17.66
N TYR A 5 -8.27 -14.59 18.32
CA TYR A 5 -7.31 -15.53 17.71
C TYR A 5 -7.92 -16.30 16.52
N PHE A 6 -9.19 -16.67 16.64
CA PHE A 6 -9.89 -17.36 15.55
C PHE A 6 -10.07 -16.46 14.33
N GLU A 7 -10.44 -15.20 14.53
CA GLU A 7 -10.59 -14.20 13.48
C GLU A 7 -9.27 -13.91 12.75
N THR A 8 -8.17 -13.76 13.51
CA THR A 8 -6.84 -13.53 12.90
C THR A 8 -6.36 -14.75 12.12
N LEU A 9 -6.60 -15.97 12.63
CA LEU A 9 -6.25 -17.19 11.94
C LEU A 9 -7.07 -17.37 10.66
N ALA A 10 -8.36 -17.05 10.71
CA ALA A 10 -9.25 -17.08 9.54
C ALA A 10 -8.79 -16.07 8.47
N ALA A 11 -8.45 -14.83 8.87
CA ALA A 11 -7.90 -13.84 7.95
C ALA A 11 -6.62 -14.32 7.28
N PHE A 12 -5.72 -14.92 8.04
CA PHE A 12 -4.47 -15.48 7.52
C PHE A 12 -4.72 -16.60 6.51
N ALA A 13 -5.61 -17.55 6.84
CA ALA A 13 -5.96 -18.66 5.95
C ALA A 13 -6.57 -18.15 4.63
N VAL A 14 -7.51 -17.20 4.71
CA VAL A 14 -8.13 -16.59 3.51
C VAL A 14 -7.09 -15.85 2.67
N SER A 15 -6.19 -15.07 3.28
CA SER A 15 -5.12 -14.38 2.58
C SER A 15 -4.19 -15.35 1.85
N CYS A 16 -3.79 -16.45 2.50
CA CYS A 16 -2.96 -17.50 1.89
C CYS A 16 -3.66 -18.16 0.70
N LEU A 17 -4.95 -18.51 0.84
CA LEU A 17 -5.74 -19.11 -0.24
C LEU A 17 -5.88 -18.16 -1.44
N LEU A 18 -6.21 -16.90 -1.19
CA LEU A 18 -6.30 -15.89 -2.25
C LEU A 18 -4.96 -15.68 -2.96
N SER A 19 -3.86 -15.59 -2.22
CA SER A 19 -2.53 -15.45 -2.79
C SER A 19 -2.16 -16.64 -3.66
N ALA A 20 -2.41 -17.86 -3.18
CA ALA A 20 -2.15 -19.09 -3.91
C ALA A 20 -2.98 -19.20 -5.21
N MET A 21 -4.18 -18.62 -5.24
CA MET A 21 -5.03 -18.61 -6.43
C MET A 21 -4.69 -17.48 -7.41
N ILE A 22 -4.35 -16.29 -6.91
CA ILE A 22 -4.17 -15.08 -7.72
C ILE A 22 -2.78 -15.02 -8.34
N ILE A 23 -1.72 -15.30 -7.57
CA ILE A 23 -0.33 -15.17 -8.02
C ILE A 23 -0.03 -16.01 -9.28
N PRO A 24 -0.39 -17.32 -9.35
CA PRO A 24 -0.09 -18.10 -10.56
C PRO A 24 -0.86 -17.62 -11.79
N LYS A 25 -2.09 -17.10 -11.60
CA LYS A 25 -2.87 -16.53 -12.71
C LYS A 25 -2.26 -15.24 -13.26
N ILE A 26 -1.79 -14.35 -12.37
CA ILE A 26 -1.09 -13.12 -12.76
C ILE A 26 0.21 -13.47 -13.48
N SER A 27 0.99 -14.40 -12.94
CA SER A 27 2.22 -14.87 -13.56
C SER A 27 1.97 -15.43 -14.96
N LEU A 28 0.93 -16.25 -15.14
CA LEU A 28 0.55 -16.77 -16.44
C LEU A 28 0.15 -15.68 -17.46
N ILE A 29 -0.59 -14.66 -17.01
CA ILE A 29 -0.98 -13.52 -17.84
C ILE A 29 0.27 -12.71 -18.23
N ALA A 30 1.18 -12.45 -17.29
CA ALA A 30 2.43 -11.75 -17.54
C ALA A 30 3.28 -12.50 -18.59
N PHE A 31 3.37 -13.84 -18.48
CA PHE A 31 4.03 -14.70 -19.47
C PHE A 31 3.38 -14.59 -20.86
N ARG A 32 2.06 -14.69 -20.94
CA ARG A 32 1.33 -14.61 -22.23
C ARG A 32 1.46 -13.25 -22.90
N ARG A 33 1.51 -12.19 -22.11
CA ARG A 33 1.57 -10.80 -22.63
C ARG A 33 3.00 -10.28 -22.80
N ARG A 34 4.02 -11.09 -22.50
CA ARG A 34 5.46 -10.71 -22.53
C ARG A 34 5.77 -9.44 -21.73
N LEU A 35 5.09 -9.26 -20.59
CA LEU A 35 5.30 -8.14 -19.68
C LEU A 35 6.46 -8.45 -18.72
N PHE A 36 7.67 -8.57 -19.29
CA PHE A 36 8.88 -8.81 -18.54
C PHE A 36 9.76 -7.57 -18.53
N ASP A 37 10.58 -7.46 -17.49
CA ASP A 37 11.71 -6.54 -17.51
C ASP A 37 12.71 -6.98 -18.59
N PRO A 38 13.22 -6.04 -19.43
CA PRO A 38 14.29 -6.36 -20.34
C PRO A 38 15.48 -6.90 -19.53
N LEU A 39 16.06 -7.99 -20.02
CA LEU A 39 17.30 -8.53 -19.48
C LEU A 39 18.40 -7.53 -19.79
N ASP A 40 18.93 -6.89 -18.75
CA ASP A 40 20.09 -6.03 -18.84
C ASP A 40 21.29 -6.82 -18.30
N ASP A 41 22.41 -6.83 -18.99
CA ASP A 41 23.64 -7.58 -18.64
C ASP A 41 24.19 -7.23 -17.24
N ARG A 42 23.65 -6.18 -16.61
CA ARG A 42 23.99 -5.71 -15.25
C ARG A 42 23.08 -6.23 -14.14
N LYS A 43 21.98 -6.94 -14.48
CA LYS A 43 21.05 -7.47 -13.48
C LYS A 43 21.46 -8.86 -13.04
N LEU A 44 21.51 -9.09 -11.74
CA LEU A 44 21.84 -10.37 -11.10
C LEU A 44 20.86 -11.51 -11.43
N HIS A 45 19.74 -11.21 -12.09
CA HIS A 45 18.72 -12.19 -12.43
C HIS A 45 18.86 -12.66 -13.88
N THR A 46 19.09 -13.95 -14.02
CA THR A 46 19.16 -14.66 -15.32
C THR A 46 17.79 -15.09 -15.84
N THR A 47 16.72 -14.92 -15.05
CA THR A 47 15.34 -15.30 -15.37
C THR A 47 14.45 -14.07 -15.57
N HIS A 48 13.53 -14.19 -16.53
CA HIS A 48 12.52 -13.14 -16.78
C HIS A 48 11.56 -13.03 -15.59
N ILE A 49 11.58 -11.88 -14.89
CA ILE A 49 10.71 -11.59 -13.76
C ILE A 49 9.50 -10.81 -14.25
N PRO A 50 8.26 -11.25 -13.96
CA PRO A 50 7.06 -10.53 -14.34
C PRO A 50 6.92 -9.21 -13.53
N ARG A 51 6.70 -8.08 -14.22
CA ARG A 51 6.51 -6.76 -13.59
C ARG A 51 5.23 -6.64 -12.76
N LEU A 52 4.27 -7.53 -12.97
CA LEU A 52 2.92 -7.46 -12.39
C LEU A 52 2.79 -8.19 -11.04
N GLY A 53 3.87 -8.57 -10.37
CA GLY A 53 3.83 -9.30 -9.09
C GLY A 53 3.10 -8.57 -7.97
N GLY A 54 3.20 -7.25 -7.93
CA GLY A 54 2.55 -6.40 -6.91
C GLY A 54 1.01 -6.35 -6.99
N ILE A 55 0.42 -6.74 -8.12
CA ILE A 55 -1.05 -6.69 -8.32
C ILE A 55 -1.80 -7.58 -7.31
N ALA A 56 -1.20 -8.68 -6.89
CA ALA A 56 -1.83 -9.60 -5.94
C ALA A 56 -1.95 -9.03 -4.52
N PHE A 57 -1.05 -8.13 -4.10
CA PHE A 57 -0.99 -7.69 -2.69
C PHE A 57 -2.24 -6.96 -2.23
N PHE A 58 -2.74 -6.02 -3.03
CA PHE A 58 -3.89 -5.21 -2.64
C PHE A 58 -5.14 -6.07 -2.36
N PRO A 59 -5.63 -6.93 -3.28
CA PRO A 59 -6.78 -7.78 -3.02
C PRO A 59 -6.53 -8.81 -1.91
N CYS A 60 -5.32 -9.36 -1.79
CA CYS A 60 -4.98 -10.34 -0.76
C CYS A 60 -4.92 -9.74 0.66
N ILE A 61 -4.79 -8.43 0.80
CA ILE A 61 -4.82 -7.73 2.08
C ILE A 61 -6.24 -7.26 2.41
N ILE A 62 -6.92 -6.60 1.47
CA ILE A 62 -8.19 -5.92 1.74
C ILE A 62 -9.34 -6.93 1.90
N MET A 63 -9.41 -7.96 1.07
CA MET A 63 -10.48 -8.95 1.14
C MET A 63 -10.55 -9.69 2.49
N PRO A 64 -9.44 -10.22 3.05
CA PRO A 64 -9.49 -10.86 4.37
C PRO A 64 -9.86 -9.89 5.49
N ILE A 65 -9.36 -8.66 5.47
CA ILE A 65 -9.68 -7.65 6.48
C ILE A 65 -11.18 -7.33 6.45
N SER A 66 -11.74 -7.07 5.27
CA SER A 66 -13.16 -6.76 5.12
C SER A 66 -14.04 -7.95 5.52
N LEU A 67 -13.62 -9.18 5.20
CA LEU A 67 -14.33 -10.41 5.59
C LEU A 67 -14.36 -10.57 7.11
N VAL A 68 -13.24 -10.37 7.80
CA VAL A 68 -13.17 -10.47 9.26
C VAL A 68 -14.06 -9.43 9.92
N ILE A 69 -14.02 -8.17 9.47
CA ILE A 69 -14.89 -7.11 10.01
C ILE A 69 -16.38 -7.48 9.80
N ALA A 70 -16.73 -7.96 8.61
CA ALA A 70 -18.09 -8.35 8.30
C ALA A 70 -18.56 -9.55 9.16
N CYS A 71 -17.75 -10.60 9.29
CA CYS A 71 -18.05 -11.75 10.12
C CYS A 71 -18.19 -11.38 11.60
N HIS A 72 -17.30 -10.55 12.12
CA HIS A 72 -17.36 -10.08 13.50
C HIS A 72 -18.67 -9.34 13.78
N ASN A 73 -19.03 -8.38 12.91
CA ASN A 73 -20.26 -7.59 13.08
C ASN A 73 -21.53 -8.44 12.91
N LEU A 74 -21.48 -9.54 12.16
CA LEU A 74 -22.62 -10.47 12.01
C LEU A 74 -22.74 -11.45 13.19
N CYS A 75 -21.62 -11.87 13.77
CA CYS A 75 -21.61 -12.86 14.85
C CYS A 75 -21.69 -12.23 16.24
N THR A 76 -21.38 -10.95 16.37
CA THR A 76 -21.34 -10.23 17.64
C THR A 76 -22.24 -9.01 17.53
N ASP A 77 -23.12 -8.77 18.52
CA ASP A 77 -24.00 -7.59 18.55
C ASP A 77 -23.24 -6.26 18.82
N SER A 78 -21.92 -6.27 18.72
CA SER A 78 -21.05 -5.12 18.87
C SER A 78 -20.26 -4.86 17.60
N ASN A 79 -20.21 -3.60 17.15
CA ASN A 79 -19.39 -3.20 16.04
C ASN A 79 -17.91 -3.29 16.42
N LEU A 80 -17.10 -3.96 15.62
CA LEU A 80 -15.64 -4.08 15.83
C LEU A 80 -14.94 -2.72 15.80
N LEU A 81 -15.46 -1.80 14.99
CA LEU A 81 -14.89 -0.47 14.76
C LEU A 81 -15.87 0.62 15.16
N SER A 82 -15.37 1.66 15.83
CA SER A 82 -16.13 2.89 16.03
C SER A 82 -16.34 3.63 14.70
N TRP A 83 -17.27 4.58 14.67
CA TRP A 83 -17.53 5.41 13.48
C TRP A 83 -16.25 6.12 12.98
N GLU A 84 -15.48 6.70 13.89
CA GLU A 84 -14.21 7.39 13.57
C GLU A 84 -13.18 6.43 12.99
N GLN A 85 -12.99 5.25 13.60
CA GLN A 85 -12.08 4.22 13.12
C GLN A 85 -12.50 3.70 11.74
N SER A 86 -13.79 3.53 11.51
CA SER A 86 -14.32 3.09 10.21
C SER A 86 -14.05 4.11 9.11
N THR A 87 -14.21 5.40 9.41
CA THR A 87 -13.92 6.49 8.47
C THR A 87 -12.43 6.58 8.16
N CYS A 88 -11.56 6.49 9.15
CA CYS A 88 -10.11 6.49 8.99
C CYS A 88 -9.67 5.28 8.13
N LEU A 89 -10.19 4.09 8.42
CA LEU A 89 -9.88 2.88 7.67
C LEU A 89 -10.33 2.96 6.20
N LEU A 90 -11.53 3.49 5.95
CA LEU A 90 -12.06 3.69 4.60
C LEU A 90 -11.18 4.67 3.81
N THR A 91 -10.78 5.78 4.43
CA THR A 91 -9.89 6.77 3.81
C THR A 91 -8.52 6.16 3.51
N LEU A 92 -7.96 5.39 4.45
CA LEU A 92 -6.70 4.68 4.27
C LEU A 92 -6.77 3.72 3.07
N PHE A 93 -7.81 2.89 2.99
CA PHE A 93 -7.98 1.97 1.86
C PHE A 93 -8.20 2.68 0.53
N SER A 94 -8.90 3.81 0.52
CA SER A 94 -9.07 4.62 -0.68
C SER A 94 -7.75 5.21 -1.16
N CYS A 95 -6.91 5.71 -0.25
CA CYS A 95 -5.58 6.23 -0.57
C CYS A 95 -4.65 5.10 -1.06
N LEU A 96 -4.65 3.95 -0.39
CA LEU A 96 -3.87 2.78 -0.83
C LEU A 96 -4.29 2.29 -2.20
N PHE A 97 -5.60 2.31 -2.50
CA PHE A 97 -6.11 1.94 -3.82
C PHE A 97 -5.65 2.91 -4.91
N MET A 98 -5.68 4.22 -4.65
CA MET A 98 -5.16 5.22 -5.58
C MET A 98 -3.66 5.05 -5.82
N LEU A 99 -2.86 4.83 -4.77
CA LEU A 99 -1.44 4.57 -4.89
C LEU A 99 -1.14 3.26 -5.63
N TYR A 100 -1.94 2.22 -5.38
CA TYR A 100 -1.86 0.96 -6.10
C TYR A 100 -2.12 1.12 -7.61
N LEU A 101 -3.19 1.83 -7.99
CA LEU A 101 -3.48 2.11 -9.41
C LEU A 101 -2.36 2.94 -10.07
N MET A 102 -1.81 3.91 -9.32
CA MET A 102 -0.67 4.70 -9.77
C MET A 102 0.56 3.82 -10.01
N GLY A 103 0.88 2.94 -9.06
CA GLY A 103 2.01 2.00 -9.17
C GLY A 103 1.84 1.05 -10.36
N MET A 104 0.65 0.47 -10.55
CA MET A 104 0.35 -0.35 -11.73
C MET A 104 0.57 0.39 -13.05
N ARG A 105 0.10 1.64 -13.13
CA ARG A 105 0.29 2.46 -14.34
C ARG A 105 1.76 2.79 -14.57
N ASP A 106 2.50 3.05 -13.49
CA ASP A 106 3.93 3.31 -13.57
C ASP A 106 4.71 2.10 -14.11
N ASP A 107 4.39 0.90 -13.63
CA ASP A 107 5.02 -0.35 -14.07
C ASP A 107 4.71 -0.70 -15.53
N LEU A 108 3.51 -0.36 -16.02
CA LEU A 108 3.07 -0.71 -17.38
C LEU A 108 3.51 0.30 -18.44
N ILE A 109 3.42 1.59 -18.16
CA ILE A 109 3.56 2.66 -19.16
C ILE A 109 4.67 3.65 -18.75
N GLY A 110 5.02 3.68 -17.47
CA GLY A 110 5.83 4.73 -16.86
C GLY A 110 5.02 6.01 -16.58
N MET A 111 5.39 6.70 -15.51
CA MET A 111 4.75 7.97 -15.13
C MET A 111 5.77 9.07 -14.92
N ARG A 112 5.39 10.29 -15.29
CA ARG A 112 6.19 11.49 -14.98
C ARG A 112 6.21 11.73 -13.48
N TYR A 113 7.37 12.13 -12.92
CA TYR A 113 7.55 12.40 -11.50
C TYR A 113 6.55 13.41 -10.91
N ARG A 114 6.14 14.42 -11.71
CA ARG A 114 5.15 15.43 -11.28
C ARG A 114 3.77 14.81 -10.97
N ALA A 115 3.32 13.86 -11.79
CA ALA A 115 2.05 13.20 -11.58
C ALA A 115 2.09 12.31 -10.32
N LYS A 116 3.20 11.59 -10.09
CA LYS A 116 3.43 10.82 -8.86
C LYS A 116 3.34 11.72 -7.63
N PHE A 117 4.08 12.83 -7.65
CA PHE A 117 4.11 13.78 -6.54
C PHE A 117 2.73 14.36 -6.21
N ILE A 118 1.94 14.75 -7.21
CA ILE A 118 0.58 15.30 -7.02
C ILE A 118 -0.33 14.26 -6.36
N ILE A 119 -0.36 13.04 -6.87
CA ILE A 119 -1.24 11.98 -6.33
C ILE A 119 -0.85 11.63 -4.89
N GLN A 120 0.43 11.49 -4.60
CA GLN A 120 0.94 11.18 -3.27
C GLN A 120 0.64 12.29 -2.26
N THR A 121 0.81 13.56 -2.67
CA THR A 121 0.48 14.71 -1.84
C THR A 121 -1.03 14.76 -1.55
N LEU A 122 -1.87 14.51 -2.55
CA LEU A 122 -3.32 14.44 -2.37
C LEU A 122 -3.72 13.32 -1.39
N CYS A 123 -3.16 12.13 -1.52
CA CYS A 123 -3.39 11.02 -0.59
C CYS A 123 -2.92 11.37 0.83
N GLY A 124 -1.76 12.01 0.97
CA GLY A 124 -1.26 12.47 2.26
C GLY A 124 -2.17 13.48 2.93
N LEU A 125 -2.69 14.46 2.18
CA LEU A 125 -3.65 15.44 2.67
C LEU A 125 -4.99 14.80 3.09
N LEU A 126 -5.49 13.84 2.32
CA LEU A 126 -6.71 13.11 2.67
C LEU A 126 -6.55 12.28 3.94
N LEU A 127 -5.40 11.65 4.14
CA LEU A 127 -5.11 10.90 5.37
C LEU A 127 -5.06 11.83 6.58
N VAL A 128 -4.42 12.98 6.46
CA VAL A 128 -4.40 13.98 7.54
C VAL A 128 -5.82 14.50 7.84
N ALA A 129 -6.63 14.74 6.81
CA ALA A 129 -8.01 15.17 6.98
C ALA A 129 -8.90 14.13 7.68
N SER A 130 -8.57 12.84 7.57
CA SER A 130 -9.26 11.76 8.28
C SER A 130 -8.79 11.57 9.74
N GLY A 131 -7.87 12.41 10.21
CA GLY A 131 -7.34 12.36 11.58
C GLY A 131 -6.02 11.58 11.72
N PHE A 132 -5.47 11.06 10.63
CA PHE A 132 -4.18 10.36 10.65
C PHE A 132 -3.03 11.38 10.57
N CYS A 133 -2.60 11.88 11.73
CA CYS A 133 -1.52 12.87 11.84
C CYS A 133 -0.47 12.41 12.86
N PHE A 134 0.80 12.66 12.57
CA PHE A 134 1.86 12.50 13.56
C PHE A 134 1.81 13.66 14.55
N ASP A 135 1.35 13.37 15.76
CA ASP A 135 1.22 14.33 16.87
C ASP A 135 2.33 14.17 17.91
N ASN A 136 3.01 13.04 17.92
CA ASN A 136 4.03 12.73 18.91
C ASN A 136 5.27 12.08 18.28
N LEU A 137 6.46 12.58 18.63
CA LEU A 137 7.75 12.05 18.18
C LEU A 137 8.43 11.16 19.23
N TYR A 138 7.77 10.87 20.36
CA TYR A 138 8.27 9.98 21.42
C TYR A 138 9.68 10.31 21.91
N GLY A 139 10.02 11.60 21.94
CA GLY A 139 11.35 12.06 22.39
C GLY A 139 12.43 12.04 21.32
N LEU A 140 12.11 11.79 20.06
CA LEU A 140 13.05 11.95 18.96
C LEU A 140 13.49 13.41 18.86
N PHE A 141 14.80 13.67 18.90
CA PHE A 141 15.39 15.03 19.00
C PHE A 141 14.96 15.84 20.23
N GLY A 142 14.45 15.17 21.31
CA GLY A 142 13.95 15.84 22.51
C GLY A 142 12.54 16.46 22.36
N ILE A 143 11.86 16.19 21.25
CA ILE A 143 10.50 16.66 20.96
C ILE A 143 9.52 15.53 21.29
N TYR A 144 8.59 15.79 22.22
CA TYR A 144 7.55 14.82 22.58
C TYR A 144 6.25 15.11 21.85
N GLU A 145 5.77 16.33 21.86
CA GLU A 145 4.53 16.75 21.22
C GLU A 145 4.80 17.66 20.03
N LEU A 146 4.16 17.39 18.90
CA LEU A 146 4.23 18.23 17.73
C LEU A 146 2.99 19.15 17.70
N PRO A 147 3.17 20.48 17.57
CA PRO A 147 2.05 21.36 17.30
C PRO A 147 1.32 20.92 16.01
N TYR A 148 0.02 20.93 16.02
CA TYR A 148 -0.83 20.49 14.91
C TYR A 148 -0.41 21.10 13.54
N TYR A 149 -0.04 22.39 13.54
CA TYR A 149 0.43 23.09 12.34
C TYR A 149 1.74 22.53 11.75
N VAL A 150 2.58 21.90 12.57
CA VAL A 150 3.82 21.25 12.16
C VAL A 150 3.56 19.79 11.83
N GLY A 151 2.68 19.13 12.59
CA GLY A 151 2.32 17.72 12.39
C GLY A 151 1.71 17.45 11.02
N ILE A 152 0.84 18.34 10.52
CA ILE A 152 0.22 18.20 9.18
C ILE A 152 1.26 18.15 8.06
N PRO A 153 2.05 19.20 7.82
CA PRO A 153 3.04 19.17 6.73
C PRO A 153 4.10 18.10 6.92
N PHE A 154 4.46 17.79 8.16
CA PHE A 154 5.41 16.73 8.49
C PHE A 154 4.87 15.36 8.08
N THR A 155 3.61 15.04 8.40
CA THR A 155 2.94 13.79 7.99
C THR A 155 2.90 13.64 6.48
N VAL A 156 2.44 14.69 5.77
CA VAL A 156 2.40 14.70 4.31
C VAL A 156 3.79 14.52 3.72
N PHE A 157 4.78 15.24 4.26
CA PHE A 157 6.18 15.13 3.82
C PHE A 157 6.72 13.72 3.96
N ILE A 158 6.51 13.07 5.10
CA ILE A 158 6.97 11.68 5.33
C ILE A 158 6.33 10.73 4.32
N ILE A 159 5.00 10.81 4.12
CA ILE A 159 4.28 9.95 3.18
C ILE A 159 4.85 10.12 1.77
N VAL A 160 4.96 11.35 1.30
CA VAL A 160 5.47 11.65 -0.04
C VAL A 160 6.93 11.23 -0.17
N TYR A 161 7.76 11.52 0.83
CA TYR A 161 9.18 11.18 0.82
C TYR A 161 9.40 9.67 0.73
N ILE A 162 8.74 8.87 1.56
CA ILE A 162 8.86 7.41 1.53
C ILE A 162 8.37 6.86 0.19
N CYS A 163 7.22 7.34 -0.30
CA CYS A 163 6.69 6.90 -1.58
C CYS A 163 7.63 7.25 -2.75
N LEU A 164 8.19 8.45 -2.79
CA LEU A 164 9.11 8.87 -3.85
C LEU A 164 10.46 8.15 -3.76
N LEU A 165 10.98 7.95 -2.54
CA LEU A 165 12.24 7.22 -2.34
C LEU A 165 12.16 5.80 -2.91
N TYR A 166 11.02 5.13 -2.68
CA TYR A 166 10.81 3.77 -3.16
C TYR A 166 10.52 3.69 -4.66
N THR A 167 9.82 4.67 -5.24
CA THR A 167 9.38 4.64 -6.65
C THR A 167 10.30 5.40 -7.61
N SER A 168 11.32 6.11 -7.12
CA SER A 168 12.27 6.79 -7.97
C SER A 168 13.28 5.80 -8.56
N PRO A 169 13.48 5.78 -9.89
CA PRO A 169 14.56 5.01 -10.49
C PRO A 169 15.91 5.51 -9.94
N SER A 170 16.80 4.57 -9.66
CA SER A 170 18.16 4.92 -9.24
C SER A 170 18.84 5.82 -10.28
N PRO A 171 19.65 6.83 -9.88
CA PRO A 171 20.43 7.63 -10.82
C PRO A 171 21.35 6.81 -11.74
N ARG A 172 21.61 5.56 -11.36
CA ARG A 172 22.37 4.60 -12.17
C ARG A 172 21.59 4.06 -13.37
N ASP A 173 20.25 4.10 -13.33
CA ASP A 173 19.40 3.61 -14.43
C ASP A 173 19.23 4.67 -15.54
N GLY A 174 19.45 5.95 -15.23
CA GLY A 174 19.37 7.07 -16.16
C GLY A 174 20.68 7.45 -16.88
N ALA A 175 21.81 6.83 -16.54
CA ALA A 175 23.12 7.18 -17.10
C ALA A 175 23.50 6.41 -18.38
N THR A 176 22.55 5.70 -19.00
CA THR A 176 22.76 4.85 -20.19
C THR A 176 21.72 5.08 -21.28
N SER A 177 21.28 6.33 -21.45
CA SER A 177 20.53 6.76 -22.65
C SER A 177 21.38 7.70 -23.49
#